data_84ffe0074cf20dc92674ef1d115282c8
#
_entry.id   84ffe0074cf20dc92674ef1d115282c8
#
_cell.length_a   1.000
_cell.length_b   1.000
_cell.length_c   1.000
_cell.angle_alpha   90.00
_cell.angle_beta   90.00
_cell.angle_gamma   90.00
#
_symmetry.space_group_name_H-M   'P 1'
#
loop_
_entity.id
_entity.type
_entity.pdbx_description
1 polymer ?
#
loop_
_entity_poly.entity_id
_entity_poly.type
_entity_poly.pdbx_seq_one_letter_code
_entity_poly.pdbx_strand_id
1 'polypeptide(L)'
;VEPSALARFVRDVLGCGCPEEILRAIRVDRSHLVPGLDVEVTRLDAGGRLLVYVVPAAATQPLPSLVAAAVEAGVCERDRRGFNRFRLVLAADSPATIEQPAQDAFAARTQVDDRVHLHVVAVEDCPGSVGDS
;
A
#
# COMPACT_ATOMS: atom_id res chain seq x y z
N VAL A 1 -14.73 1.70 -6.93
CA VAL A 1 -14.74 0.91 -5.69
C VAL A 1 -15.65 1.56 -4.67
N GLU A 2 -16.50 0.78 -4.08
CA GLU A 2 -17.41 1.29 -3.06
C GLU A 2 -16.66 1.61 -1.77
N PRO A 3 -17.07 2.66 -1.05
CA PRO A 3 -16.43 2.99 0.23
C PRO A 3 -16.44 1.82 1.22
N SER A 4 -17.49 0.98 1.21
CA SER A 4 -17.56 -0.17 2.10
C SER A 4 -16.48 -1.21 1.77
N ALA A 5 -16.14 -1.37 0.50
CA ALA A 5 -15.08 -2.30 0.09
C ALA A 5 -13.71 -1.78 0.54
N LEU A 6 -13.49 -0.48 0.45
CA LEU A 6 -12.25 0.14 0.92
C LEU A 6 -12.12 0.01 2.43
N ALA A 7 -13.19 0.26 3.17
CA ALA A 7 -13.19 0.14 4.62
C ALA A 7 -12.88 -1.30 5.04
N ARG A 8 -13.48 -2.27 4.35
CA ARG A 8 -13.24 -3.68 4.64
C ARG A 8 -11.79 -4.06 4.37
N PHE A 9 -11.24 -3.58 3.25
CA PHE A 9 -9.84 -3.85 2.92
C PHE A 9 -8.92 -3.32 4.01
N VAL A 10 -9.11 -2.07 4.41
CA VAL A 10 -8.25 -1.45 5.42
C VAL A 10 -8.38 -2.17 6.77
N ARG A 11 -9.59 -2.48 7.17
CA ARG A 11 -9.85 -3.11 8.46
C ARG A 11 -9.44 -4.57 8.49
N ASP A 12 -9.86 -5.35 7.48
CA ASP A 12 -9.72 -6.80 7.53
C ASP A 12 -8.42 -7.30 6.93
N VAL A 13 -7.99 -6.72 5.81
CA VAL A 13 -6.78 -7.18 5.12
C VAL A 13 -5.54 -6.56 5.75
N LEU A 14 -5.57 -5.26 6.03
CA LEU A 14 -4.42 -4.56 6.60
C LEU A 14 -4.40 -4.63 8.13
N GLY A 15 -5.50 -5.05 8.74
CA GLY A 15 -5.57 -5.17 10.19
C GLY A 15 -5.56 -3.83 10.92
N CYS A 16 -6.04 -2.78 10.28
CA CYS A 16 -6.08 -1.46 10.90
C CYS A 16 -7.19 -1.40 11.94
N GLY A 17 -6.86 -0.94 13.13
CA GLY A 17 -7.84 -0.72 14.19
C GLY A 17 -8.46 0.67 14.15
N CYS A 18 -8.59 1.25 12.98
CA CYS A 18 -9.06 2.61 12.82
C CYS A 18 -10.54 2.76 13.21
N PRO A 19 -10.91 3.89 13.81
CA PRO A 19 -12.31 4.17 14.07
C PRO A 19 -13.12 4.19 12.77
N GLU A 20 -14.41 3.89 12.86
CA GLU A 20 -15.27 3.82 11.69
C GLU A 20 -15.30 5.14 10.92
N GLU A 21 -15.27 6.26 11.60
CA GLU A 21 -15.27 7.57 10.95
C GLU A 21 -14.04 7.77 10.08
N ILE A 22 -12.90 7.20 10.47
CA ILE A 22 -11.68 7.24 9.65
C ILE A 22 -11.87 6.37 8.41
N LEU A 23 -12.48 5.19 8.57
CA LEU A 23 -12.73 4.28 7.47
C LEU A 23 -13.71 4.87 6.46
N ARG A 24 -14.63 5.73 6.90
CA ARG A 24 -15.55 6.42 6.01
C ARG A 24 -14.92 7.55 5.24
N ALA A 25 -13.78 8.04 5.70
CA ALA A 25 -13.10 9.18 5.10
C ALA A 25 -11.94 8.75 4.20
N ILE A 26 -12.04 7.57 3.58
CA ILE A 26 -10.99 7.08 2.70
C ILE A 26 -11.10 7.75 1.33
N ARG A 27 -9.98 8.32 0.88
CA ARG A 27 -9.85 8.88 -0.46
C ARG A 27 -8.95 7.98 -1.28
N VAL A 28 -9.27 7.85 -2.56
CA VAL A 28 -8.55 6.96 -3.47
C VAL A 28 -8.01 7.75 -4.65
N ASP A 29 -6.73 7.55 -4.95
CA ASP A 29 -6.12 8.00 -6.19
C ASP A 29 -5.52 6.77 -6.88
N ARG A 30 -6.10 6.38 -8.01
CA ARG A 30 -5.70 5.16 -8.71
C ARG A 30 -4.54 5.35 -9.67
N SER A 31 -4.18 6.60 -9.93
CA SER A 31 -3.14 6.93 -10.91
C SER A 31 -2.01 7.72 -10.25
N HIS A 32 -1.73 7.42 -8.99
CA HIS A 32 -0.67 8.11 -8.26
C HIS A 32 0.69 7.70 -8.79
N LEU A 33 1.50 8.68 -9.14
CA LEU A 33 2.85 8.44 -9.65
C LEU A 33 3.85 8.57 -8.51
N VAL A 34 4.71 7.57 -8.37
CA VAL A 34 5.74 7.54 -7.33
C VAL A 34 7.09 7.62 -8.00
N PRO A 35 7.95 8.56 -7.59
CA PRO A 35 9.31 8.64 -8.15
C PRO A 35 10.06 7.31 -7.96
N GLY A 36 10.66 6.83 -9.04
CA GLY A 36 11.40 5.58 -9.00
C GLY A 36 10.57 4.34 -9.31
N LEU A 37 9.25 4.47 -9.46
CA LEU A 37 8.39 3.36 -9.86
C LEU A 37 7.95 3.52 -11.31
N ASP A 38 7.93 2.41 -12.04
CA ASP A 38 7.55 2.40 -13.45
C ASP A 38 6.08 2.03 -13.66
N VAL A 39 5.29 2.03 -12.60
CA VAL A 39 3.85 1.73 -12.64
C VAL A 39 3.09 2.74 -11.84
N GLU A 40 1.80 2.87 -12.14
CA GLU A 40 0.90 3.69 -11.34
C GLU A 40 0.53 2.96 -10.06
N VAL A 41 0.42 3.71 -8.98
CA VAL A 41 0.14 3.20 -7.65
C VAL A 41 -1.28 3.63 -7.25
N THR A 42 -2.02 2.75 -6.61
CA THR A 42 -3.27 3.13 -5.97
C THR A 42 -2.95 3.66 -4.58
N ARG A 43 -3.24 4.93 -4.37
CA ARG A 43 -2.96 5.61 -3.11
C ARG A 43 -4.24 5.77 -2.32
N LEU A 44 -4.23 5.31 -1.08
CA LEU A 44 -5.37 5.46 -0.17
C LEU A 44 -4.98 6.40 0.97
N ASP A 45 -5.87 7.35 1.25
CA ASP A 45 -5.73 8.28 2.36
C ASP A 45 -6.92 8.06 3.28
N ALA A 46 -6.71 7.42 4.40
CA ALA A 46 -7.76 7.12 5.37
C ALA A 46 -7.76 8.19 6.45
N GLY A 47 -8.58 9.21 6.25
CA GLY A 47 -8.82 10.27 7.22
C GLY A 47 -7.59 11.09 7.58
N GLY A 48 -6.59 11.13 6.71
CA GLY A 48 -5.35 11.85 6.98
C GLY A 48 -4.45 11.18 8.00
N ARG A 49 -4.79 9.96 8.43
CA ARG A 49 -4.03 9.23 9.44
C ARG A 49 -3.27 8.03 8.89
N LEU A 50 -3.86 7.32 7.95
CA LEU A 50 -3.25 6.13 7.36
C LEU A 50 -3.03 6.37 5.88
N LEU A 51 -1.78 6.23 5.46
CA LEU A 51 -1.41 6.28 4.05
C LEU A 51 -1.15 4.86 3.57
N VAL A 52 -1.73 4.48 2.45
CA VAL A 52 -1.54 3.15 1.86
C VAL A 52 -1.17 3.32 0.41
N TYR A 53 -0.13 2.62 -0.01
CA TYR A 53 0.22 2.48 -1.42
C TYR A 53 -0.04 1.03 -1.82
N VAL A 54 -0.88 0.82 -2.82
CA VAL A 54 -1.08 -0.50 -3.42
C VAL A 54 -0.33 -0.53 -4.75
N VAL A 55 0.72 -1.32 -4.80
CA VAL A 55 1.65 -1.35 -5.93
C VAL A 55 1.54 -2.70 -6.64
N PRO A 56 1.32 -2.71 -7.97
CA PRO A 56 1.33 -3.96 -8.71
C PRO A 56 2.71 -4.61 -8.68
N ALA A 57 2.78 -5.84 -8.20
CA ALA A 57 4.04 -6.56 -8.13
C ALA A 57 4.50 -7.05 -9.51
N ALA A 58 3.64 -6.94 -10.52
CA ALA A 58 3.98 -7.29 -11.90
C ALA A 58 4.76 -6.18 -12.62
N ALA A 59 5.19 -5.15 -11.90
CA ALA A 59 6.03 -4.09 -12.45
C ALA A 59 7.31 -4.68 -13.06
N THR A 60 7.85 -4.01 -14.06
CA THR A 60 8.99 -4.51 -14.79
C THR A 60 10.30 -4.44 -14.00
N GLN A 61 10.36 -3.57 -13.00
CA GLN A 61 11.58 -3.40 -12.22
C GLN A 61 11.73 -4.51 -11.17
N PRO A 62 12.97 -4.81 -10.75
CA PRO A 62 13.20 -5.84 -9.72
C PRO A 62 12.50 -5.51 -8.41
N LEU A 63 12.10 -6.55 -7.70
CA LEU A 63 11.37 -6.41 -6.45
C LEU A 63 12.11 -5.55 -5.40
N PRO A 64 13.44 -5.73 -5.18
CA PRO A 64 14.14 -4.87 -4.24
C PRO A 64 14.06 -3.38 -4.60
N SER A 65 14.18 -3.06 -5.89
CA SER A 65 14.08 -1.67 -6.35
C SER A 65 12.67 -1.12 -6.18
N LEU A 66 11.67 -1.94 -6.46
CA LEU A 66 10.27 -1.57 -6.30
C LEU A 66 9.94 -1.26 -4.84
N VAL A 67 10.35 -2.14 -3.93
CA VAL A 67 10.12 -1.95 -2.50
C VAL A 67 10.87 -0.72 -2.00
N ALA A 68 12.11 -0.54 -2.43
CA ALA A 68 12.92 0.61 -2.00
C ALA A 68 12.27 1.93 -2.40
N ALA A 69 11.85 2.04 -3.66
CA ALA A 69 11.23 3.27 -4.15
C ALA A 69 9.90 3.55 -3.45
N ALA A 70 9.09 2.50 -3.25
CA ALA A 70 7.78 2.66 -2.61
C ALA A 70 7.91 3.06 -1.15
N VAL A 71 8.85 2.44 -0.41
CA VAL A 71 9.06 2.77 1.00
C VAL A 71 9.57 4.19 1.14
N GLU A 72 10.55 4.58 0.32
CA GLU A 72 11.10 5.93 0.39
C GLU A 72 10.02 6.97 0.15
N ALA A 73 9.23 6.80 -0.92
CA ALA A 73 8.19 7.74 -1.25
C ALA A 73 7.09 7.78 -0.19
N GLY A 74 6.69 6.61 0.32
CA GLY A 74 5.62 6.51 1.30
C GLY A 74 6.00 7.12 2.64
N VAL A 75 7.20 6.84 3.11
CA VAL A 75 7.68 7.41 4.37
C VAL A 75 7.84 8.92 4.24
N CYS A 76 8.37 9.38 3.12
CA CYS A 76 8.53 10.80 2.86
C CYS A 76 7.18 11.52 2.87
N GLU A 77 6.18 10.94 2.21
CA GLU A 77 4.85 11.53 2.19
C GLU A 77 4.20 11.49 3.56
N ARG A 78 4.36 10.37 4.28
CA ARG A 78 3.84 10.26 5.65
C ARG A 78 4.35 11.40 6.52
N ASP A 79 5.66 11.63 6.48
CA ASP A 79 6.28 12.65 7.32
C ASP A 79 5.90 14.05 6.88
N ARG A 80 5.86 14.29 5.57
CA ARG A 80 5.56 15.61 5.03
C ARG A 80 4.10 16.00 5.28
N ARG A 81 3.19 15.05 5.18
CA ARG A 81 1.76 15.33 5.28
C ARG A 81 1.15 14.97 6.64
N GLY A 82 1.95 14.47 7.55
CA GLY A 82 1.51 14.22 8.91
C GLY A 82 0.67 12.95 9.09
N PHE A 83 0.80 11.98 8.20
CA PHE A 83 0.14 10.69 8.43
C PHE A 83 0.76 9.98 9.62
N ASN A 84 -0.08 9.25 10.36
CA ASN A 84 0.39 8.51 11.51
C ASN A 84 1.09 7.21 11.12
N ARG A 85 0.60 6.54 10.06
CA ARG A 85 1.13 5.25 9.61
C ARG A 85 1.19 5.18 8.10
N PHE A 86 2.10 4.35 7.59
CA PHE A 86 2.19 4.03 6.18
C PHE A 86 2.18 2.52 6.01
N ARG A 87 1.36 2.02 5.09
CA ARG A 87 1.32 0.61 4.75
C ARG A 87 1.57 0.44 3.26
N LEU A 88 2.55 -0.41 2.93
CA LEU A 88 2.84 -0.77 1.55
C LEU A 88 2.19 -2.10 1.24
N VAL A 89 1.37 -2.13 0.21
CA VAL A 89 0.69 -3.34 -0.24
C VAL A 89 1.22 -3.70 -1.61
N LEU A 90 1.73 -4.92 -1.76
CA LEU A 90 2.12 -5.46 -3.06
C LEU A 90 1.01 -6.37 -3.53
N ALA A 91 0.42 -6.03 -4.67
CA ALA A 91 -0.67 -6.81 -5.27
C ALA A 91 -0.07 -7.81 -6.25
N ALA A 92 -0.26 -9.09 -6.00
CA ALA A 92 0.38 -10.14 -6.79
C ALA A 92 -0.63 -11.21 -7.21
N ASP A 93 -0.39 -11.83 -8.36
CA ASP A 93 -1.19 -12.98 -8.81
C ASP A 93 -0.95 -14.19 -7.92
N SER A 94 0.29 -14.36 -7.47
CA SER A 94 0.67 -15.46 -6.58
C SER A 94 1.46 -14.90 -5.40
N PRO A 95 0.76 -14.39 -4.39
CA PRO A 95 1.45 -13.72 -3.26
C PRO A 95 2.50 -14.60 -2.59
N ALA A 96 2.26 -15.91 -2.48
CA ALA A 96 3.17 -16.79 -1.79
C ALA A 96 4.54 -16.86 -2.46
N THR A 97 4.62 -16.61 -3.77
CA THR A 97 5.90 -16.71 -4.49
C THR A 97 6.79 -15.51 -4.25
N ILE A 98 6.23 -14.37 -3.86
CA ILE A 98 7.02 -13.15 -3.65
C ILE A 98 7.09 -12.72 -2.19
N GLU A 99 6.37 -13.43 -1.30
CA GLU A 99 6.28 -13.01 0.10
C GLU A 99 7.66 -12.87 0.74
N GLN A 100 8.49 -13.89 0.66
CA GLN A 100 9.80 -13.85 1.31
C GLN A 100 10.74 -12.82 0.68
N PRO A 101 10.90 -12.79 -0.67
CA PRO A 101 11.73 -11.75 -1.27
C PRO A 101 11.25 -10.34 -0.95
N ALA A 102 9.95 -10.11 -0.88
CA ALA A 102 9.41 -8.80 -0.56
C ALA A 102 9.71 -8.43 0.89
N GLN A 103 9.53 -9.36 1.83
CA GLN A 103 9.83 -9.10 3.24
C GLN A 103 11.31 -8.84 3.44
N ASP A 104 12.18 -9.58 2.73
CA ASP A 104 13.62 -9.35 2.82
C ASP A 104 14.01 -7.97 2.31
N ALA A 105 13.44 -7.55 1.19
CA ALA A 105 13.70 -6.23 0.63
C ALA A 105 13.21 -5.13 1.55
N PHE A 106 12.05 -5.34 2.17
CA PHE A 106 11.45 -4.39 3.10
C PHE A 106 12.33 -4.25 4.36
N ALA A 107 12.77 -5.37 4.92
CA ALA A 107 13.57 -5.38 6.13
C ALA A 107 14.93 -4.72 5.94
N ALA A 108 15.41 -4.64 4.70
CA ALA A 108 16.68 -4.00 4.39
C ALA A 108 16.59 -2.48 4.35
N ARG A 109 15.39 -1.91 4.44
CA ARG A 109 15.22 -0.45 4.36
C ARG A 109 15.45 0.20 5.71
N THR A 110 16.24 1.26 5.72
CA THR A 110 16.52 2.01 6.96
C THR A 110 15.38 2.95 7.33
N GLN A 111 14.50 3.29 6.39
CA GLN A 111 13.36 4.15 6.65
C GLN A 111 12.23 3.45 7.41
N VAL A 112 12.28 2.12 7.49
CA VAL A 112 11.23 1.35 8.14
C VAL A 112 11.30 1.54 9.66
N ASP A 113 10.15 1.88 10.25
CA ASP A 113 9.99 1.98 11.69
C ASP A 113 8.73 1.19 12.09
N ASP A 114 8.31 1.29 13.35
CA ASP A 114 7.19 0.51 13.87
C ASP A 114 5.84 0.98 13.32
N ARG A 115 5.81 2.04 12.52
CA ARG A 115 4.60 2.56 11.89
C ARG A 115 4.57 2.33 10.39
N VAL A 116 5.53 1.56 9.87
CA VAL A 116 5.59 1.18 8.46
C VAL A 116 5.46 -0.33 8.37
N HIS A 117 4.51 -0.79 7.55
CA HIS A 117 4.25 -2.22 7.43
C HIS A 117 4.13 -2.62 5.96
N LEU A 118 4.52 -3.85 5.66
CA LEU A 118 4.40 -4.44 4.33
C LEU A 118 3.36 -5.55 4.35
N HIS A 119 2.50 -5.56 3.33
CA HIS A 119 1.54 -6.63 3.10
C HIS A 119 1.69 -7.11 1.67
N VAL A 120 1.70 -8.42 1.47
CA VAL A 120 1.66 -9.02 0.14
C VAL A 120 0.31 -9.68 -0.01
N VAL A 121 -0.49 -9.20 -0.97
CA VAL A 121 -1.90 -9.53 -1.06
C VAL A 121 -2.22 -9.95 -2.49
N ALA A 122 -3.14 -10.90 -2.65
CA ALA A 122 -3.60 -11.31 -3.97
C ALA A 122 -4.29 -10.13 -4.66
N VAL A 123 -4.11 -10.02 -5.97
CA VAL A 123 -4.70 -8.93 -6.75
C VAL A 123 -6.21 -8.86 -6.54
N GLU A 124 -6.89 -10.01 -6.51
CA GLU A 124 -8.34 -10.07 -6.35
C GLU A 124 -8.81 -9.58 -4.97
N ASP A 125 -7.92 -9.53 -4.00
CA ASP A 125 -8.27 -9.03 -2.66
C ASP A 125 -7.99 -7.55 -2.49
N CYS A 126 -7.41 -6.90 -3.49
CA CYS A 126 -7.07 -5.48 -3.43
C CYS A 126 -8.25 -4.63 -3.90
N PRO A 127 -8.44 -3.44 -3.32
CA PRO A 127 -9.53 -2.56 -3.76
C PRO A 127 -9.28 -2.08 -5.18
N GLY A 128 -10.34 -2.09 -6.00
CA GLY A 128 -10.27 -1.58 -7.36
C GLY A 128 -9.74 -2.56 -8.38
N SER A 129 -9.33 -3.75 -7.97
CA SER A 129 -8.81 -4.73 -8.92
C SER A 129 -9.91 -5.31 -9.80
N VAL A 130 -11.08 -5.53 -9.23
CA VAL A 130 -12.22 -6.08 -9.94
C VAL A 130 -13.37 -5.09 -9.99
N GLY A 131 -13.55 -4.34 -8.93
CA GLY A 131 -14.68 -3.43 -8.80
C GLY A 131 -14.73 -2.32 -9.84
N ASP A 132 -13.63 -2.03 -10.46
CA ASP A 132 -13.56 -1.01 -11.50
C ASP A 132 -13.95 -1.54 -12.86
N SER A 133 -14.11 -2.81 -12.95
CA SER A 133 -14.51 -3.45 -14.20
C SER A 133 -15.99 -3.21 -14.49
#